data_7ab0c3093528c22003eec47ee79f7c11
#
_entry.id   7ab0c3093528c22003eec47ee79f7c11
#
_cell.length_a   1.000
_cell.length_b   1.000
_cell.length_c   1.000
_cell.angle_alpha   90.00
_cell.angle_beta   90.00
_cell.angle_gamma   90.00
#
_symmetry.space_group_name_H-M   'P 1'
#
loop_
_entity.id
_entity.type
_entity.pdbx_description
1 polymer ?
#
loop_
_entity_poly.entity_id
_entity_poly.type
_entity_poly.pdbx_seq_one_letter_code
_entity_poly.pdbx_strand_id
1 'polypeptide(L)'
;MKKMIGIVLVLTLALGLAACGGGDETGGEQKPSMISVVSREEGSGTRGAFIELAGIEEKDAAGNKVDRTSEMAEISNSTSVVMATVMGNKRAIGYISLGSMNDDVKALAIDGADATVDNIKSGAYSIARPFHLATLGAASPAAADFLAFAMSAQGQAVVEESGYISAAAGGDYKPSGTAGQVRIAGSSSVTPVMEKLKEAYVGLNPSADIQIQQSDSTTGMTSAIEGICDIGMASRNLKDSELEAGLEPVVLAMDGIAVIVNRENPVSAMTLDQVRSVFIGETTDWNEIGE
;
A
#
# COMPACT_ATOMS: atom_id res chain seq x y z
N MET A 1 -26.07 -78.87 17.94
CA MET A 1 -25.45 -79.53 19.12
C MET A 1 -24.68 -78.46 19.89
N LYS A 2 -24.95 -78.34 21.15
CA LYS A 2 -24.18 -77.74 22.26
C LYS A 2 -23.97 -76.21 22.17
N LYS A 3 -24.70 -75.30 22.84
CA LYS A 3 -24.65 -74.99 24.31
C LYS A 3 -23.26 -74.49 24.70
N MET A 4 -23.07 -73.27 25.27
CA MET A 4 -23.40 -72.75 26.61
C MET A 4 -22.88 -71.29 26.67
N ILE A 5 -23.63 -70.28 27.11
CA ILE A 5 -23.80 -69.83 28.49
C ILE A 5 -22.58 -69.13 29.09
N GLY A 6 -22.78 -67.92 29.48
CA GLY A 6 -22.30 -67.31 30.70
C GLY A 6 -21.44 -66.07 30.44
N ILE A 7 -21.48 -65.00 31.08
CA ILE A 7 -22.02 -64.54 32.36
C ILE A 7 -21.96 -63.00 32.34
N VAL A 8 -23.00 -62.41 32.83
CA VAL A 8 -23.14 -60.97 33.22
C VAL A 8 -22.14 -60.63 34.33
N LEU A 9 -21.44 -59.55 34.20
CA LEU A 9 -20.90 -58.86 35.39
C LEU A 9 -21.24 -57.39 35.29
N VAL A 10 -22.29 -57.01 36.02
CA VAL A 10 -22.66 -55.66 36.40
C VAL A 10 -21.72 -55.24 37.53
N LEU A 11 -21.00 -54.16 37.33
CA LEU A 11 -20.37 -53.47 38.46
C LEU A 11 -20.75 -52.00 38.39
N THR A 12 -21.78 -51.66 39.16
CA THR A 12 -22.16 -50.30 39.57
C THR A 12 -21.09 -49.77 40.52
N LEU A 13 -20.53 -48.64 40.19
CA LEU A 13 -19.93 -47.80 41.23
C LEU A 13 -20.44 -46.38 41.07
N ALA A 14 -21.11 -45.94 42.08
CA ALA A 14 -21.78 -44.67 42.22
C ALA A 14 -20.87 -43.56 42.77
N LEU A 15 -21.26 -42.35 42.49
CA LEU A 15 -21.07 -41.11 43.25
C LEU A 15 -19.64 -40.56 43.43
N GLY A 16 -19.46 -39.40 42.78
CA GLY A 16 -18.51 -38.37 43.16
C GLY A 16 -18.94 -37.06 42.53
N LEU A 17 -20.02 -36.44 43.09
CA LEU A 17 -20.29 -35.03 42.89
C LEU A 17 -19.19 -34.23 43.56
N ALA A 18 -18.35 -33.55 42.76
CA ALA A 18 -17.61 -32.41 43.22
C ALA A 18 -18.03 -31.23 42.32
N ALA A 19 -18.96 -30.44 42.82
CA ALA A 19 -19.21 -29.11 42.36
C ALA A 19 -17.97 -28.26 42.67
N CYS A 20 -17.34 -27.73 41.67
CA CYS A 20 -16.42 -26.60 41.80
C CYS A 20 -16.70 -25.61 40.72
N GLY A 21 -17.25 -24.48 41.13
CA GLY A 21 -16.89 -23.16 40.72
C GLY A 21 -17.27 -22.79 39.28
N GLY A 22 -18.40 -22.07 39.18
CA GLY A 22 -18.65 -21.21 38.02
C GLY A 22 -17.49 -20.26 37.83
N GLY A 23 -16.79 -20.39 36.72
CA GLY A 23 -16.06 -19.31 36.09
C GLY A 23 -16.97 -18.78 35.00
N ASP A 24 -17.48 -17.59 35.16
CA ASP A 24 -18.05 -16.81 34.10
C ASP A 24 -16.94 -16.68 33.02
N GLU A 25 -17.01 -17.54 32.00
CA GLU A 25 -16.37 -17.24 30.72
C GLU A 25 -17.20 -16.11 30.09
N THR A 26 -16.95 -14.86 30.52
CA THR A 26 -17.20 -13.72 29.67
C THR A 26 -16.30 -13.91 28.49
N GLY A 27 -16.85 -14.36 27.36
CA GLY A 27 -16.20 -14.40 26.07
C GLY A 27 -15.85 -12.98 25.60
N GLY A 28 -14.84 -12.40 26.21
CA GLY A 28 -14.15 -11.25 25.64
C GLY A 28 -13.45 -11.76 24.37
N GLU A 29 -13.78 -11.20 23.23
CA GLU A 29 -12.99 -11.37 22.04
C GLU A 29 -11.53 -11.10 22.41
N GLN A 30 -10.72 -12.15 22.49
CA GLN A 30 -9.28 -11.98 22.71
C GLN A 30 -8.74 -11.22 21.50
N LYS A 31 -8.31 -9.98 21.73
CA LYS A 31 -7.55 -9.21 20.75
C LYS A 31 -6.39 -10.09 20.25
N PRO A 32 -6.13 -10.16 18.96
CA PRO A 32 -4.96 -10.88 18.47
C PRO A 32 -3.71 -10.29 19.12
N SER A 33 -2.97 -11.09 19.89
CA SER A 33 -1.95 -10.53 20.77
C SER A 33 -0.69 -10.10 20.03
N MET A 34 -0.11 -10.91 19.17
CA MET A 34 1.15 -10.57 18.49
C MET A 34 0.90 -9.84 17.17
N ILE A 35 1.55 -8.70 16.98
CA ILE A 35 1.48 -7.92 15.75
C ILE A 35 2.33 -8.58 14.65
N SER A 36 1.75 -8.73 13.46
CA SER A 36 2.46 -9.20 12.26
C SER A 36 2.67 -8.01 11.33
N VAL A 37 3.88 -7.48 11.31
CA VAL A 37 4.22 -6.31 10.49
C VAL A 37 4.47 -6.73 9.06
N VAL A 38 3.81 -6.07 8.11
CA VAL A 38 3.99 -6.26 6.67
C VAL A 38 4.54 -4.98 6.07
N SER A 39 5.74 -5.06 5.51
CA SER A 39 6.42 -3.94 4.85
C SER A 39 6.61 -4.23 3.36
N ARG A 40 7.15 -3.25 2.64
CA ARG A 40 7.44 -3.32 1.22
C ARG A 40 8.94 -3.57 1.00
N GLU A 41 9.26 -4.00 -0.20
CA GLU A 41 10.61 -4.16 -0.73
C GLU A 41 11.41 -2.85 -0.73
N GLU A 42 12.74 -2.94 -0.73
CA GLU A 42 13.65 -1.78 -0.63
C GLU A 42 13.46 -0.77 -1.78
N GLY A 43 13.21 -1.23 -2.99
CA GLY A 43 12.96 -0.38 -4.17
C GLY A 43 11.62 0.36 -4.15
N SER A 44 10.72 0.01 -3.22
CA SER A 44 9.37 0.58 -3.14
C SER A 44 9.38 2.06 -2.77
N GLY A 45 8.81 2.89 -3.63
CA GLY A 45 8.60 4.30 -3.32
C GLY A 45 7.62 4.51 -2.17
N THR A 46 6.63 3.62 -2.00
CA THR A 46 5.71 3.67 -0.86
C THR A 46 6.44 3.41 0.45
N ARG A 47 7.38 2.42 0.48
CA ARG A 47 8.23 2.20 1.66
C ARG A 47 9.06 3.43 1.97
N GLY A 48 9.79 3.96 0.97
CA GLY A 48 10.64 5.14 1.18
C GLY A 48 9.87 6.32 1.74
N ALA A 49 8.70 6.65 1.17
CA ALA A 49 7.86 7.73 1.68
C ALA A 49 7.28 7.43 3.07
N PHE A 50 6.84 6.19 3.32
CA PHE A 50 6.26 5.79 4.60
C PHE A 50 7.27 5.87 5.74
N ILE A 51 8.48 5.31 5.56
CA ILE A 51 9.50 5.31 6.62
C ILE A 51 9.99 6.72 6.95
N GLU A 52 10.06 7.61 5.95
CA GLU A 52 10.39 9.02 6.14
C GLU A 52 9.28 9.75 6.92
N LEU A 53 8.03 9.64 6.45
CA LEU A 53 6.89 10.36 7.03
C LEU A 53 6.49 9.85 8.41
N ALA A 54 6.65 8.55 8.66
CA ALA A 54 6.37 7.94 9.95
C ALA A 54 7.56 7.98 10.93
N GLY A 55 8.69 8.62 10.56
CA GLY A 55 9.87 8.73 11.41
C GLY A 55 10.57 7.40 11.69
N ILE A 56 10.38 6.39 10.82
CA ILE A 56 11.06 5.08 10.89
C ILE A 56 12.47 5.18 10.33
N GLU A 57 12.68 6.07 9.34
CA GLU A 57 14.00 6.41 8.82
C GLU A 57 14.69 7.38 9.80
N GLU A 58 15.84 6.99 10.30
CA GLU A 58 16.66 7.78 11.21
C GLU A 58 18.00 8.18 10.56
N LYS A 59 18.67 9.17 11.12
CA LYS A 59 20.05 9.49 10.73
C LYS A 59 21.02 8.88 11.72
N ASP A 60 22.03 8.17 11.21
CA ASP A 60 23.13 7.70 12.03
C ASP A 60 24.07 8.84 12.48
N ALA A 61 25.07 8.54 13.27
CA ALA A 61 26.04 9.52 13.76
C ALA A 61 26.87 10.20 12.63
N ALA A 62 26.93 9.61 11.45
CA ALA A 62 27.58 10.15 10.27
C ALA A 62 26.60 10.96 9.38
N GLY A 63 25.31 10.98 9.74
CA GLY A 63 24.25 11.68 9.00
C GLY A 63 23.63 10.84 7.86
N ASN A 64 23.98 9.56 7.75
CA ASN A 64 23.38 8.68 6.76
C ASN A 64 21.96 8.28 7.19
N LYS A 65 21.06 8.17 6.22
CA LYS A 65 19.71 7.66 6.41
C LYS A 65 19.75 6.15 6.67
N VAL A 66 19.10 5.71 7.74
CA VAL A 66 19.01 4.31 8.15
C VAL A 66 17.55 3.94 8.31
N ASP A 67 17.10 2.98 7.53
CA ASP A 67 15.76 2.38 7.67
C ASP A 67 15.75 1.46 8.90
N ARG A 68 14.90 1.80 9.87
CA ARG A 68 14.76 1.07 11.15
C ARG A 68 13.61 0.05 11.11
N THR A 69 13.04 -0.21 9.94
CA THR A 69 12.00 -1.24 9.81
C THR A 69 12.46 -2.54 10.46
N SER A 70 11.63 -3.12 11.32
CA SER A 70 11.91 -4.36 12.03
C SER A 70 12.35 -5.48 11.08
N GLU A 71 13.41 -6.19 11.43
CA GLU A 71 13.87 -7.38 10.69
C GLU A 71 12.86 -8.53 10.71
N MET A 72 11.86 -8.48 11.62
CA MET A 72 10.78 -9.45 11.70
C MET A 72 9.62 -9.11 10.75
N ALA A 73 9.66 -7.97 10.06
CA ALA A 73 8.62 -7.59 9.12
C ALA A 73 8.61 -8.51 7.89
N GLU A 74 7.43 -8.99 7.52
CA GLU A 74 7.22 -9.68 6.26
C GLU A 74 7.38 -8.69 5.10
N ILE A 75 8.23 -9.01 4.13
CA ILE A 75 8.51 -8.12 2.99
C ILE A 75 7.68 -8.55 1.79
N SER A 76 6.85 -7.64 1.30
CA SER A 76 5.99 -7.81 0.14
C SER A 76 6.46 -6.95 -1.03
N ASN A 77 6.34 -7.48 -2.25
CA ASN A 77 6.84 -6.84 -3.47
C ASN A 77 5.79 -6.04 -4.26
N SER A 78 4.57 -5.89 -3.74
CA SER A 78 3.55 -5.07 -4.39
C SER A 78 2.45 -4.64 -3.42
N THR A 79 1.71 -3.58 -3.79
CA THR A 79 0.54 -3.08 -3.05
C THR A 79 -0.52 -4.17 -2.86
N SER A 80 -0.82 -4.95 -3.90
CA SER A 80 -1.83 -6.00 -3.85
C SER A 80 -1.43 -7.16 -2.93
N VAL A 81 -0.14 -7.51 -2.85
CA VAL A 81 0.36 -8.56 -1.94
C VAL A 81 0.24 -8.09 -0.48
N VAL A 82 0.63 -6.84 -0.15
CA VAL A 82 0.40 -6.29 1.20
C VAL A 82 -1.07 -6.42 1.59
N MET A 83 -1.96 -5.97 0.71
CA MET A 83 -3.41 -6.00 0.96
C MET A 83 -3.92 -7.43 1.18
N ALA A 84 -3.50 -8.38 0.35
CA ALA A 84 -3.88 -9.79 0.49
C ALA A 84 -3.34 -10.42 1.79
N THR A 85 -2.10 -10.11 2.18
CA THR A 85 -1.50 -10.57 3.44
C THR A 85 -2.29 -10.03 4.65
N VAL A 86 -2.61 -8.73 4.65
CA VAL A 86 -3.38 -8.10 5.73
C VAL A 86 -4.81 -8.64 5.78
N MET A 87 -5.47 -8.83 4.65
CA MET A 87 -6.79 -9.47 4.56
C MET A 87 -6.78 -10.88 5.15
N GLY A 88 -5.74 -11.66 4.90
CA GLY A 88 -5.61 -13.05 5.36
C GLY A 88 -5.17 -13.22 6.82
N ASN A 89 -4.72 -12.17 7.50
CA ASN A 89 -4.14 -12.26 8.85
C ASN A 89 -4.72 -11.18 9.78
N LYS A 90 -5.55 -11.58 10.74
CA LYS A 90 -6.20 -10.68 11.73
C LYS A 90 -5.20 -9.89 12.60
N ARG A 91 -3.95 -10.34 12.67
CA ARG A 91 -2.88 -9.71 13.45
C ARG A 91 -2.00 -8.79 12.62
N ALA A 92 -2.19 -8.78 11.30
CA ALA A 92 -1.34 -8.02 10.42
C ALA A 92 -1.66 -6.52 10.46
N ILE A 93 -0.58 -5.75 10.33
CA ILE A 93 -0.57 -4.32 10.02
C ILE A 93 0.34 -4.11 8.82
N GLY A 94 -0.07 -3.26 7.90
CA GLY A 94 0.71 -2.90 6.72
C GLY A 94 0.37 -1.49 6.25
N TYR A 95 0.90 -1.10 5.11
CA TYR A 95 0.60 0.20 4.51
C TYR A 95 0.50 0.08 2.99
N ILE A 96 -0.44 0.81 2.42
CA ILE A 96 -0.69 0.83 0.97
C ILE A 96 -1.03 2.25 0.49
N SER A 97 -1.05 2.44 -0.82
CA SER A 97 -1.67 3.60 -1.46
C SER A 97 -3.15 3.67 -1.11
N LEU A 98 -3.63 4.85 -0.67
CA LEU A 98 -5.04 5.06 -0.34
C LEU A 98 -5.94 4.81 -1.55
N GLY A 99 -5.56 5.29 -2.75
CA GLY A 99 -6.33 5.06 -3.96
C GLY A 99 -6.38 3.59 -4.43
N SER A 100 -5.55 2.71 -3.84
CA SER A 100 -5.60 1.26 -4.09
C SER A 100 -6.46 0.51 -3.08
N MET A 101 -6.97 1.18 -2.03
CA MET A 101 -7.74 0.55 -0.96
C MET A 101 -9.09 0.06 -1.47
N ASN A 102 -9.53 -1.07 -0.93
CA ASN A 102 -10.87 -1.61 -1.13
C ASN A 102 -11.46 -2.08 0.21
N ASP A 103 -12.65 -2.68 0.14
CA ASP A 103 -13.36 -3.14 1.33
C ASP A 103 -12.79 -4.41 1.99
N ASP A 104 -11.69 -4.99 1.49
CA ASP A 104 -11.09 -6.20 2.05
C ASP A 104 -10.25 -5.92 3.31
N VAL A 105 -9.81 -4.68 3.48
CA VAL A 105 -9.01 -4.21 4.61
C VAL A 105 -9.63 -2.97 5.26
N LYS A 106 -9.12 -2.60 6.43
CA LYS A 106 -9.54 -1.41 7.17
C LYS A 106 -8.36 -0.46 7.31
N ALA A 107 -8.52 0.81 6.93
CA ALA A 107 -7.56 1.86 7.26
C ALA A 107 -7.73 2.30 8.71
N LEU A 108 -6.60 2.59 9.36
CA LEU A 108 -6.56 3.21 10.68
C LEU A 108 -6.62 4.74 10.55
N ALA A 109 -7.34 5.39 11.45
CA ALA A 109 -7.17 6.82 11.67
C ALA A 109 -5.80 7.06 12.31
N ILE A 110 -5.07 8.07 11.84
CA ILE A 110 -3.75 8.45 12.37
C ILE A 110 -3.85 9.84 12.98
N ASP A 111 -3.41 9.96 14.25
CA ASP A 111 -3.50 11.19 15.02
C ASP A 111 -4.91 11.82 15.03
N GLY A 112 -5.93 10.95 15.02
CA GLY A 112 -7.34 11.34 15.01
C GLY A 112 -7.91 11.73 13.64
N ALA A 113 -7.14 11.60 12.56
CA ALA A 113 -7.58 11.85 11.19
C ALA A 113 -7.75 10.57 10.40
N ASP A 114 -8.91 10.37 9.78
CA ASP A 114 -9.15 9.26 8.85
C ASP A 114 -8.33 9.45 7.56
N ALA A 115 -7.87 8.33 6.98
CA ALA A 115 -7.19 8.31 5.69
C ALA A 115 -8.19 8.60 4.56
N THR A 116 -8.47 9.88 4.31
CA THR A 116 -9.40 10.32 3.26
C THR A 116 -8.75 11.41 2.39
N VAL A 117 -9.23 11.54 1.17
CA VAL A 117 -8.78 12.60 0.23
C VAL A 117 -8.93 13.99 0.86
N ASP A 118 -10.04 14.25 1.56
CA ASP A 118 -10.31 15.55 2.17
C ASP A 118 -9.36 15.85 3.33
N ASN A 119 -9.07 14.86 4.18
CA ASN A 119 -8.11 15.01 5.27
C ASN A 119 -6.67 15.19 4.77
N ILE A 120 -6.31 14.58 3.64
CA ILE A 120 -5.00 14.80 3.01
C ILE A 120 -4.94 16.22 2.43
N LYS A 121 -5.96 16.66 1.70
CA LYS A 121 -6.04 18.03 1.13
C LYS A 121 -5.97 19.11 2.20
N SER A 122 -6.58 18.90 3.35
CA SER A 122 -6.55 19.83 4.48
C SER A 122 -5.26 19.75 5.31
N GLY A 123 -4.42 18.72 5.11
CA GLY A 123 -3.24 18.45 5.92
C GLY A 123 -3.53 17.82 7.27
N ALA A 124 -4.78 17.44 7.57
CA ALA A 124 -5.14 16.73 8.79
C ALA A 124 -4.55 15.30 8.81
N TYR A 125 -4.52 14.61 7.68
CA TYR A 125 -3.83 13.34 7.50
C TYR A 125 -2.47 13.59 6.85
N SER A 126 -1.39 13.37 7.59
CA SER A 126 -0.04 13.81 7.21
C SER A 126 0.74 12.83 6.33
N ILE A 127 0.31 11.55 6.26
CA ILE A 127 1.04 10.52 5.52
C ILE A 127 0.60 10.54 4.05
N ALA A 128 1.17 11.45 3.27
CA ALA A 128 0.89 11.60 1.85
C ALA A 128 2.16 11.89 1.05
N ARG A 129 2.16 11.51 -0.23
CA ARG A 129 3.29 11.66 -1.12
C ARG A 129 2.87 11.90 -2.56
N PRO A 130 3.75 12.49 -3.40
CA PRO A 130 3.48 12.62 -4.81
C PRO A 130 3.67 11.30 -5.57
N PHE A 131 2.87 11.13 -6.62
CA PHE A 131 3.13 10.21 -7.70
C PHE A 131 3.82 10.96 -8.84
N HIS A 132 4.93 10.42 -9.33
CA HIS A 132 5.67 11.00 -10.43
C HIS A 132 5.68 10.07 -11.65
N LEU A 133 5.58 10.70 -12.81
CA LEU A 133 6.00 10.14 -14.09
C LEU A 133 7.31 10.81 -14.47
N ALA A 134 8.25 10.06 -15.01
CA ALA A 134 9.53 10.62 -15.43
C ALA A 134 9.97 10.08 -16.78
N THR A 135 10.58 10.94 -17.60
CA THR A 135 11.20 10.58 -18.88
C THR A 135 12.68 10.93 -18.87
N LEU A 136 13.47 10.24 -19.69
CA LEU A 136 14.86 10.62 -19.92
C LEU A 136 14.94 11.60 -21.07
N GLY A 137 15.11 12.89 -20.74
CA GLY A 137 15.12 13.96 -21.77
C GLY A 137 13.80 14.04 -22.54
N ALA A 138 13.87 14.41 -23.81
CA ALA A 138 12.68 14.59 -24.63
C ALA A 138 11.95 13.26 -24.90
N ALA A 139 10.69 13.19 -24.46
CA ALA A 139 9.84 12.04 -24.71
C ALA A 139 9.58 11.83 -26.22
N SER A 140 9.37 10.57 -26.63
CA SER A 140 8.89 10.27 -27.98
C SER A 140 7.56 10.97 -28.25
N PRO A 141 7.17 11.24 -29.52
CA PRO A 141 5.88 11.88 -29.81
C PRO A 141 4.69 11.15 -29.16
N ALA A 142 4.68 9.81 -29.14
CA ALA A 142 3.63 9.03 -28.52
C ALA A 142 3.64 9.15 -26.99
N ALA A 143 4.79 9.11 -26.34
CA ALA A 143 4.92 9.29 -24.90
C ALA A 143 4.57 10.72 -24.48
N ALA A 144 4.99 11.72 -25.25
CA ALA A 144 4.65 13.12 -25.00
C ALA A 144 3.13 13.37 -25.10
N ASP A 145 2.47 12.77 -26.08
CA ASP A 145 1.02 12.89 -26.25
C ASP A 145 0.25 12.20 -25.11
N PHE A 146 0.70 11.03 -24.69
CA PHE A 146 0.13 10.35 -23.51
C PHE A 146 0.31 11.17 -22.21
N LEU A 147 1.51 11.74 -21.99
CA LEU A 147 1.76 12.64 -20.86
C LEU A 147 0.89 13.90 -20.91
N ALA A 148 0.72 14.49 -22.10
CA ALA A 148 -0.16 15.63 -22.29
C ALA A 148 -1.62 15.28 -21.94
N PHE A 149 -2.08 14.09 -22.31
CA PHE A 149 -3.40 13.60 -21.89
C PHE A 149 -3.47 13.41 -20.36
N ALA A 150 -2.51 12.72 -19.76
CA ALA A 150 -2.51 12.44 -18.32
C ALA A 150 -2.54 13.73 -17.48
N MET A 151 -1.89 14.80 -17.96
CA MET A 151 -1.84 16.10 -17.30
C MET A 151 -2.95 17.07 -17.74
N SER A 152 -3.83 16.70 -18.67
CA SER A 152 -4.96 17.50 -19.11
C SER A 152 -6.12 17.50 -18.10
N ALA A 153 -7.12 18.36 -18.32
CA ALA A 153 -8.34 18.35 -17.51
C ALA A 153 -9.04 16.99 -17.53
N GLN A 154 -9.09 16.31 -18.67
CA GLN A 154 -9.71 14.99 -18.82
C GLN A 154 -8.89 13.91 -18.09
N GLY A 155 -7.56 13.89 -18.22
CA GLY A 155 -6.70 12.95 -17.52
C GLY A 155 -6.74 13.14 -16.01
N GLN A 156 -6.76 14.38 -15.54
CA GLN A 156 -6.83 14.69 -14.11
C GLN A 156 -8.21 14.37 -13.52
N ALA A 157 -9.30 14.44 -14.29
CA ALA A 157 -10.60 13.92 -13.87
C ALA A 157 -10.55 12.40 -13.62
N VAL A 158 -9.86 11.62 -14.48
CA VAL A 158 -9.64 10.17 -14.27
C VAL A 158 -8.83 9.93 -12.98
N VAL A 159 -7.84 10.77 -12.68
CA VAL A 159 -7.07 10.71 -11.43
C VAL A 159 -7.98 10.88 -10.22
N GLU A 160 -8.85 11.89 -10.20
CA GLU A 160 -9.80 12.16 -9.10
C GLU A 160 -10.85 11.05 -8.95
N GLU A 161 -11.43 10.58 -10.05
CA GLU A 161 -12.39 9.46 -10.06
C GLU A 161 -11.76 8.15 -9.55
N SER A 162 -10.44 8.03 -9.66
CA SER A 162 -9.68 6.90 -9.14
C SER A 162 -9.31 7.04 -7.65
N GLY A 163 -9.77 8.10 -6.96
CA GLY A 163 -9.56 8.30 -5.52
C GLY A 163 -8.22 8.95 -5.16
N TYR A 164 -7.54 9.56 -6.13
CA TYR A 164 -6.30 10.32 -5.90
C TYR A 164 -6.57 11.84 -5.91
N ILE A 165 -5.61 12.60 -5.46
CA ILE A 165 -5.67 14.07 -5.51
C ILE A 165 -4.96 14.52 -6.79
N SER A 166 -5.72 15.16 -7.69
CA SER A 166 -5.18 15.67 -8.94
C SER A 166 -4.03 16.66 -8.71
N ALA A 167 -3.07 16.65 -9.61
CA ALA A 167 -2.12 17.75 -9.77
C ALA A 167 -2.80 18.96 -10.44
N ALA A 168 -2.10 20.07 -10.59
CA ALA A 168 -2.62 21.19 -11.37
C ALA A 168 -2.88 20.76 -12.83
N ALA A 169 -4.13 20.70 -13.23
CA ALA A 169 -4.52 20.31 -14.57
C ALA A 169 -4.10 21.35 -15.61
N GLY A 170 -3.60 20.83 -16.75
CA GLY A 170 -3.46 21.63 -17.97
C GLY A 170 -4.81 21.96 -18.60
N GLY A 171 -4.78 22.46 -19.82
CA GLY A 171 -6.00 22.68 -20.62
C GLY A 171 -6.65 21.38 -21.09
N ASP A 172 -7.69 21.53 -21.90
CA ASP A 172 -8.37 20.38 -22.52
C ASP A 172 -7.44 19.64 -23.47
N TYR A 173 -7.42 18.30 -23.34
CA TYR A 173 -6.72 17.43 -24.26
C TYR A 173 -7.49 17.36 -25.60
N LYS A 174 -6.75 17.45 -26.69
CA LYS A 174 -7.29 17.23 -28.04
C LYS A 174 -6.58 16.02 -28.63
N PRO A 175 -7.31 14.97 -29.02
CA PRO A 175 -6.72 13.80 -29.64
C PRO A 175 -5.85 14.19 -30.85
N SER A 176 -4.58 13.81 -30.80
CA SER A 176 -3.62 14.12 -31.86
C SER A 176 -3.65 13.10 -33.00
N GLY A 177 -4.23 11.91 -32.74
CA GLY A 177 -4.13 10.76 -33.63
C GLY A 177 -2.73 10.16 -33.69
N THR A 178 -1.85 10.52 -32.75
CA THR A 178 -0.49 9.99 -32.68
C THR A 178 -0.53 8.49 -32.46
N ALA A 179 0.03 7.74 -33.41
CA ALA A 179 0.23 6.30 -33.30
C ALA A 179 1.61 6.01 -32.69
N GLY A 180 1.74 4.87 -32.05
CA GLY A 180 3.02 4.38 -31.54
C GLY A 180 2.86 3.61 -30.23
N GLN A 181 3.95 2.96 -29.87
CA GLN A 181 4.05 2.23 -28.62
C GLN A 181 4.64 3.14 -27.54
N VAL A 182 4.06 3.09 -26.34
CA VAL A 182 4.59 3.73 -25.14
C VAL A 182 4.74 2.66 -24.06
N ARG A 183 5.99 2.44 -23.64
CA ARG A 183 6.32 1.50 -22.57
C ARG A 183 6.42 2.28 -21.26
N ILE A 184 5.65 1.89 -20.29
CA ILE A 184 5.59 2.52 -18.97
C ILE A 184 5.97 1.46 -17.94
N ALA A 185 6.89 1.77 -17.02
CA ALA A 185 7.29 0.79 -15.99
C ALA A 185 7.45 1.45 -14.62
N GLY A 186 7.19 0.68 -13.56
CA GLY A 186 7.50 1.11 -12.20
C GLY A 186 6.45 0.81 -11.17
N SER A 187 6.27 1.73 -10.24
CA SER A 187 5.55 1.60 -8.98
C SER A 187 4.20 0.89 -9.05
N SER A 188 4.07 -0.19 -8.27
CA SER A 188 2.80 -0.93 -8.09
C SER A 188 1.67 -0.09 -7.47
N SER A 189 2.01 1.01 -6.77
CA SER A 189 1.02 1.95 -6.23
C SER A 189 0.48 2.92 -7.28
N VAL A 190 1.28 3.22 -8.31
CA VAL A 190 0.88 4.11 -9.44
C VAL A 190 0.15 3.33 -10.52
N THR A 191 0.43 2.03 -10.67
CA THR A 191 -0.15 1.17 -11.71
C THR A 191 -1.67 1.27 -11.82
N PRO A 192 -2.47 1.24 -10.73
CA PRO A 192 -3.93 1.27 -10.86
C PRO A 192 -4.46 2.53 -11.57
N VAL A 193 -3.95 3.71 -11.22
CA VAL A 193 -4.37 4.96 -11.90
C VAL A 193 -3.84 5.03 -13.33
N MET A 194 -2.66 4.49 -13.60
CA MET A 194 -2.11 4.45 -14.95
C MET A 194 -2.90 3.54 -15.88
N GLU A 195 -3.43 2.42 -15.40
CA GLU A 195 -4.32 1.57 -16.20
C GLU A 195 -5.64 2.29 -16.55
N LYS A 196 -6.19 3.09 -15.63
CA LYS A 196 -7.37 3.93 -15.90
C LYS A 196 -7.07 5.04 -16.91
N LEU A 197 -5.94 5.70 -16.77
CA LEU A 197 -5.48 6.71 -17.74
C LEU A 197 -5.25 6.11 -19.12
N LYS A 198 -4.62 4.93 -19.19
CA LYS A 198 -4.45 4.18 -20.42
C LYS A 198 -5.81 3.86 -21.09
N GLU A 199 -6.76 3.31 -20.31
CA GLU A 199 -8.10 2.98 -20.81
C GLU A 199 -8.78 4.21 -21.44
N ALA A 200 -8.78 5.33 -20.72
CA ALA A 200 -9.37 6.58 -21.19
C ALA A 200 -8.64 7.16 -22.43
N TYR A 201 -7.28 7.11 -22.40
CA TYR A 201 -6.47 7.61 -23.52
C TYR A 201 -6.67 6.79 -24.80
N VAL A 202 -6.63 5.46 -24.71
CA VAL A 202 -6.82 4.57 -25.87
C VAL A 202 -8.24 4.71 -26.44
N GLY A 203 -9.25 4.98 -25.60
CA GLY A 203 -10.59 5.33 -26.05
C GLY A 203 -10.65 6.55 -26.98
N LEU A 204 -9.75 7.52 -26.77
CA LEU A 204 -9.61 8.73 -27.61
C LEU A 204 -8.61 8.55 -28.76
N ASN A 205 -7.62 7.68 -28.60
CA ASN A 205 -6.51 7.44 -29.53
C ASN A 205 -6.35 5.93 -29.82
N PRO A 206 -7.25 5.32 -30.60
CA PRO A 206 -7.27 3.85 -30.80
C PRO A 206 -6.01 3.29 -31.51
N SER A 207 -5.18 4.15 -32.11
CA SER A 207 -3.93 3.74 -32.76
C SER A 207 -2.71 3.72 -31.81
N ALA A 208 -2.90 4.11 -30.55
CA ALA A 208 -1.85 4.07 -29.53
C ALA A 208 -1.75 2.69 -28.88
N ASP A 209 -0.52 2.21 -28.66
CA ASP A 209 -0.20 0.98 -27.92
C ASP A 209 0.46 1.35 -26.59
N ILE A 210 -0.28 1.37 -25.51
CA ILE A 210 0.24 1.70 -24.17
C ILE A 210 0.48 0.40 -23.40
N GLN A 211 1.74 0.14 -23.04
CA GLN A 211 2.17 -1.03 -22.29
C GLN A 211 2.63 -0.62 -20.91
N ILE A 212 2.01 -1.18 -19.86
CA ILE A 212 2.34 -0.90 -18.47
C ILE A 212 2.93 -2.15 -17.84
N GLN A 213 4.15 -2.01 -17.29
CA GLN A 213 4.82 -3.06 -16.53
C GLN A 213 4.97 -2.64 -15.08
N GLN A 214 4.26 -3.34 -14.21
CA GLN A 214 4.36 -3.13 -12.77
C GLN A 214 5.68 -3.68 -12.22
N SER A 215 6.34 -2.85 -11.38
CA SER A 215 7.49 -3.20 -10.55
C SER A 215 7.49 -2.32 -9.30
N ASP A 216 8.66 -1.95 -8.81
CA ASP A 216 8.86 -0.90 -7.80
C ASP A 216 9.33 0.43 -8.43
N SER A 217 9.35 1.50 -7.62
CA SER A 217 9.71 2.83 -8.11
C SER A 217 11.16 2.92 -8.57
N THR A 218 12.09 2.28 -7.88
CA THR A 218 13.51 2.33 -8.23
C THR A 218 13.76 1.59 -9.54
N THR A 219 13.17 0.41 -9.73
CA THR A 219 13.22 -0.34 -10.99
C THR A 219 12.61 0.46 -12.14
N GLY A 220 11.48 1.16 -11.90
CA GLY A 220 10.86 2.02 -12.92
C GLY A 220 11.77 3.17 -13.36
N MET A 221 12.38 3.87 -12.40
CA MET A 221 13.32 4.97 -12.72
C MET A 221 14.56 4.47 -13.42
N THR A 222 15.16 3.36 -12.98
CA THR A 222 16.30 2.72 -13.63
C THR A 222 15.96 2.32 -15.08
N SER A 223 14.77 1.73 -15.29
CA SER A 223 14.32 1.34 -16.63
C SER A 223 14.17 2.54 -17.57
N ALA A 224 13.73 3.70 -17.05
CA ALA A 224 13.65 4.92 -17.84
C ALA A 224 15.05 5.47 -18.16
N ILE A 225 15.99 5.48 -17.20
CA ILE A 225 17.39 5.89 -17.42
C ILE A 225 18.08 5.01 -18.47
N GLU A 226 17.84 3.70 -18.46
CA GLU A 226 18.40 2.74 -19.39
C GLU A 226 17.67 2.67 -20.75
N GLY A 227 16.59 3.43 -20.93
CA GLY A 227 15.78 3.42 -22.15
C GLY A 227 14.98 2.13 -22.39
N ILE A 228 14.82 1.30 -21.34
CA ILE A 228 14.00 0.09 -21.38
C ILE A 228 12.52 0.46 -21.44
N CYS A 229 12.11 1.53 -20.76
CA CYS A 229 10.77 2.12 -20.88
C CYS A 229 10.87 3.59 -21.31
N ASP A 230 9.75 4.12 -21.79
CA ASP A 230 9.64 5.50 -22.24
C ASP A 230 9.22 6.43 -21.10
N ILE A 231 8.49 5.90 -20.11
CA ILE A 231 8.01 6.61 -18.93
C ILE A 231 8.22 5.73 -17.70
N GLY A 232 8.97 6.23 -16.72
CA GLY A 232 9.08 5.62 -15.39
C GLY A 232 7.99 6.10 -14.45
N MET A 233 7.51 5.25 -13.54
CA MET A 233 6.50 5.57 -12.51
C MET A 233 7.10 5.48 -11.11
N ALA A 234 6.99 6.52 -10.30
CA ALA A 234 7.40 6.50 -8.89
C ALA A 234 6.30 6.99 -7.95
N SER A 235 6.20 6.36 -6.77
CA SER A 235 5.32 6.77 -5.66
C SER A 235 6.11 7.44 -4.54
N ARG A 236 7.06 8.27 -4.90
CA ARG A 236 7.93 9.12 -4.07
C ARG A 236 8.52 10.22 -4.91
N ASN A 237 9.17 11.20 -4.27
CA ASN A 237 10.07 12.09 -5.00
C ASN A 237 11.21 11.31 -5.67
N LEU A 238 11.69 11.81 -6.79
CA LEU A 238 12.88 11.25 -7.42
C LEU A 238 14.08 11.48 -6.51
N LYS A 239 15.03 10.54 -6.54
CA LYS A 239 16.32 10.68 -5.86
C LYS A 239 17.20 11.67 -6.61
N ASP A 240 18.12 12.35 -5.92
CA ASP A 240 19.08 13.24 -6.55
C ASP A 240 19.87 12.55 -7.67
N SER A 241 20.28 11.29 -7.45
CA SER A 241 20.96 10.50 -8.48
C SER A 241 20.12 10.20 -9.71
N GLU A 242 18.79 10.13 -9.58
CA GLU A 242 17.86 9.93 -10.70
C GLU A 242 17.69 11.24 -11.50
N LEU A 243 17.65 12.38 -10.81
CA LEU A 243 17.63 13.71 -11.43
C LEU A 243 18.97 14.02 -12.12
N GLU A 244 20.11 13.72 -11.48
CA GLU A 244 21.46 13.87 -12.05
C GLU A 244 21.67 12.98 -13.27
N ALA A 245 21.01 11.81 -13.33
CA ALA A 245 20.99 10.95 -14.51
C ALA A 245 20.16 11.52 -15.68
N GLY A 246 19.45 12.64 -15.48
CA GLY A 246 18.70 13.35 -16.51
C GLY A 246 17.23 13.00 -16.60
N LEU A 247 16.65 12.36 -15.57
CA LEU A 247 15.20 12.16 -15.52
C LEU A 247 14.48 13.49 -15.26
N GLU A 248 13.46 13.74 -16.04
CA GLU A 248 12.57 14.90 -15.93
C GLU A 248 11.24 14.46 -15.32
N PRO A 249 10.97 14.79 -14.02
CA PRO A 249 9.76 14.36 -13.36
C PRO A 249 8.57 15.30 -13.64
N VAL A 250 7.37 14.68 -13.73
CA VAL A 250 6.09 15.37 -13.73
C VAL A 250 5.27 14.80 -12.57
N VAL A 251 4.71 15.66 -11.73
CA VAL A 251 3.78 15.23 -10.65
C VAL A 251 2.44 14.86 -11.28
N LEU A 252 2.09 13.58 -11.23
CA LEU A 252 0.81 13.08 -11.73
C LEU A 252 -0.34 13.35 -10.75
N ALA A 253 -0.10 13.08 -9.47
CA ALA A 253 -1.10 13.13 -8.42
C ALA A 253 -0.43 13.22 -7.04
N MET A 254 -1.23 13.59 -6.02
CA MET A 254 -0.90 13.29 -4.62
C MET A 254 -1.74 12.11 -4.14
N ASP A 255 -1.12 11.24 -3.36
CA ASP A 255 -1.74 10.03 -2.81
C ASP A 255 -1.43 9.88 -1.32
N GLY A 256 -2.44 9.47 -0.55
CA GLY A 256 -2.24 9.10 0.85
C GLY A 256 -1.61 7.72 0.99
N ILE A 257 -0.86 7.51 2.07
CA ILE A 257 -0.46 6.16 2.49
C ILE A 257 -1.36 5.75 3.64
N ALA A 258 -2.29 4.84 3.38
CA ALA A 258 -3.16 4.29 4.41
C ALA A 258 -2.40 3.21 5.20
N VAL A 259 -2.35 3.34 6.52
CA VAL A 259 -1.98 2.25 7.43
C VAL A 259 -3.18 1.34 7.56
N ILE A 260 -3.02 0.07 7.21
CA ILE A 260 -4.13 -0.88 7.10
C ILE A 260 -3.97 -2.07 8.05
N VAL A 261 -5.12 -2.54 8.51
CA VAL A 261 -5.26 -3.76 9.31
C VAL A 261 -6.37 -4.64 8.72
N ASN A 262 -6.44 -5.90 9.16
CA ASN A 262 -7.56 -6.77 8.84
C ASN A 262 -8.88 -6.16 9.32
N ARG A 263 -9.97 -6.37 8.60
CA ARG A 263 -11.31 -5.83 8.98
C ARG A 263 -11.79 -6.26 10.36
N GLU A 264 -11.39 -7.44 10.80
CA GLU A 264 -11.75 -7.99 12.10
C GLU A 264 -10.79 -7.54 13.23
N ASN A 265 -9.73 -6.79 12.92
CA ASN A 265 -8.88 -6.22 13.95
C ASN A 265 -9.68 -5.15 14.73
N PRO A 266 -9.73 -5.19 16.07
CA PRO A 266 -10.52 -4.25 16.86
C PRO A 266 -9.97 -2.82 16.85
N VAL A 267 -8.66 -2.63 16.59
CA VAL A 267 -8.02 -1.31 16.55
C VAL A 267 -8.53 -0.52 15.34
N SER A 268 -8.93 0.72 15.55
CA SER A 268 -9.43 1.63 14.50
C SER A 268 -8.62 2.91 14.36
N ALA A 269 -7.77 3.22 15.34
CA ALA A 269 -6.93 4.42 15.33
C ALA A 269 -5.59 4.15 16.01
N MET A 270 -4.57 4.87 15.59
CA MET A 270 -3.23 4.90 16.22
C MET A 270 -2.66 6.31 16.11
N THR A 271 -1.75 6.65 17.01
CA THR A 271 -0.89 7.81 16.78
C THR A 271 0.23 7.44 15.81
N LEU A 272 0.84 8.44 15.17
CA LEU A 272 1.99 8.22 14.30
C LEU A 272 3.16 7.61 15.06
N ASP A 273 3.37 7.99 16.32
CA ASP A 273 4.37 7.41 17.20
C ASP A 273 4.11 5.92 17.49
N GLN A 274 2.84 5.53 17.70
CA GLN A 274 2.48 4.11 17.85
C GLN A 274 2.75 3.33 16.56
N VAL A 275 2.42 3.89 15.41
CA VAL A 275 2.75 3.28 14.10
C VAL A 275 4.26 3.10 13.99
N ARG A 276 5.05 4.13 14.28
CA ARG A 276 6.51 4.04 14.28
C ARG A 276 6.99 2.91 15.19
N SER A 277 6.56 2.90 16.46
CA SER A 277 6.97 1.91 17.46
C SER A 277 6.68 0.47 17.01
N VAL A 278 5.52 0.23 16.38
CA VAL A 278 5.17 -1.08 15.81
C VAL A 278 6.10 -1.45 14.65
N PHE A 279 6.33 -0.53 13.71
CA PHE A 279 7.13 -0.84 12.52
C PHE A 279 8.63 -0.99 12.80
N ILE A 280 9.16 -0.38 13.85
CA ILE A 280 10.55 -0.62 14.30
C ILE A 280 10.68 -1.82 15.25
N GLY A 281 9.56 -2.43 15.67
CA GLY A 281 9.53 -3.63 16.51
C GLY A 281 9.68 -3.37 18.01
N GLU A 282 9.48 -2.14 18.48
CA GLU A 282 9.43 -1.80 19.90
C GLU A 282 8.11 -2.24 20.54
N THR A 283 6.97 -2.06 19.81
CA THR A 283 5.66 -2.58 20.20
C THR A 283 5.34 -3.81 19.37
N THR A 284 5.14 -4.94 20.01
CA THR A 284 4.93 -6.23 19.34
C THR A 284 3.60 -6.90 19.65
N ASP A 285 2.81 -6.34 20.54
CA ASP A 285 1.52 -6.87 20.97
C ASP A 285 0.40 -5.83 20.82
N TRP A 286 -0.72 -6.22 20.19
CA TRP A 286 -1.89 -5.36 20.02
C TRP A 286 -2.48 -4.88 21.36
N ASN A 287 -2.27 -5.61 22.46
CA ASN A 287 -2.74 -5.19 23.79
C ASN A 287 -1.96 -3.99 24.35
N GLU A 288 -0.76 -3.69 23.79
CA GLU A 288 0.01 -2.50 24.14
C GLU A 288 -0.49 -1.23 23.44
N ILE A 289 -1.27 -1.40 22.36
CA ILE A 289 -1.95 -0.31 21.68
C ILE A 289 -3.20 0.03 22.49
N GLY A 290 -3.13 1.06 23.31
CA GLY A 290 -4.26 1.53 24.15
C GLY A 290 -5.50 1.87 23.28
N GLU A 291 -6.68 1.81 23.91
CA GLU A 291 -7.95 2.25 23.30
C GLU A 291 -7.94 3.75 23.00
#